data_72971189552a33ec0567f19adf9be876
#
_entry.id   72971189552a33ec0567f19adf9be876
#
_cell.length_a   1.000
_cell.length_b   1.000
_cell.length_c   1.000
_cell.angle_alpha   90.00
_cell.angle_beta   90.00
_cell.angle_gamma   90.00
#
_symmetry.space_group_name_H-M   'P 1'
#
loop_
_entity.id
_entity.type
_entity.pdbx_description
1 polymer ?
#
loop_
_entity_poly.entity_id
_entity_poly.type
_entity_poly.pdbx_seq_one_letter_code
_entity_poly.pdbx_strand_id
1 'polypeptide(L)'
;MARQQGWFALILALAIAAGAVLASFPLQLGLDLKGGSQLTLQVLPAGAVKQVKSEQLEAVKDVLDRRINGLGVAESTLQTVGDDQLVLQLPGEQDPSRAAKVLGTTALLEFRAQKPGTEQEMTGLLKLKRQAEAVLAQSRQKPTDGQAKPEIKTEELAKALDQLGVQVPAGSSETEQLELLLAEVNRRIVELYEPAQLTGKDLTSAGRQQQQTGSGWDVTLGFNTEGGRKFAELTQGIAGTGRLLGIVLDGRSISEASVGPEFKPAGITGGAASITGNFTADEARDLEVQLRGGRE
;
A
#
# COMPACT_ATOMS: atom_id res chain seq x y z
N MET A 1 63.40 15.08 27.47
CA MET A 1 62.50 13.91 27.23
C MET A 1 61.02 14.20 27.57
N ALA A 2 60.68 14.82 28.73
CA ALA A 2 59.29 15.05 29.12
C ALA A 2 58.44 15.91 28.13
N ARG A 3 59.07 16.88 27.45
CA ARG A 3 58.38 17.74 26.46
C ARG A 3 57.94 17.00 25.20
N GLN A 4 58.74 16.04 24.76
CA GLN A 4 58.37 15.19 23.61
C GLN A 4 57.25 14.19 23.93
N GLN A 5 57.27 13.62 25.15
CA GLN A 5 56.22 12.73 25.62
C GLN A 5 54.86 13.42 25.72
N GLY A 6 54.84 14.73 26.09
CA GLY A 6 53.60 15.53 26.11
C GLY A 6 52.99 15.72 24.71
N TRP A 7 53.83 15.94 23.72
CA TRP A 7 53.36 16.08 22.32
C TRP A 7 52.81 14.75 21.77
N PHE A 8 53.49 13.64 22.09
CA PHE A 8 52.97 12.29 21.71
C PHE A 8 51.64 11.97 22.37
N ALA A 9 51.46 12.29 23.64
CA ALA A 9 50.22 12.09 24.35
C ALA A 9 49.07 12.94 23.76
N LEU A 10 49.36 14.19 23.39
CA LEU A 10 48.38 15.07 22.75
C LEU A 10 47.96 14.57 21.37
N ILE A 11 48.89 14.10 20.55
CA ILE A 11 48.60 13.55 19.22
C ILE A 11 47.78 12.27 19.35
N LEU A 12 48.12 11.40 20.28
CA LEU A 12 47.39 10.16 20.56
C LEU A 12 45.95 10.46 21.04
N ALA A 13 45.79 11.43 21.95
CA ALA A 13 44.46 11.85 22.39
C ALA A 13 43.60 12.44 21.26
N LEU A 14 44.21 13.24 20.37
CA LEU A 14 43.56 13.78 19.19
C LEU A 14 43.16 12.67 18.18
N ALA A 15 44.02 11.67 17.99
CA ALA A 15 43.73 10.54 17.14
C ALA A 15 42.58 9.66 17.67
N ILE A 16 42.54 9.43 18.98
CA ILE A 16 41.46 8.72 19.66
C ILE A 16 40.17 9.54 19.57
N ALA A 17 40.19 10.83 19.79
CA ALA A 17 39.02 11.71 19.65
C ALA A 17 38.50 11.73 18.23
N ALA A 18 39.39 11.83 17.23
CA ALA A 18 39.00 11.76 15.82
C ALA A 18 38.38 10.40 15.45
N GLY A 19 38.96 9.29 15.96
CA GLY A 19 38.40 7.96 15.79
C GLY A 19 37.04 7.79 16.44
N ALA A 20 36.86 8.35 17.64
CA ALA A 20 35.54 8.35 18.32
C ALA A 20 34.49 9.17 17.56
N VAL A 21 34.86 10.32 16.99
CA VAL A 21 33.98 11.14 16.14
C VAL A 21 33.59 10.38 14.87
N LEU A 22 34.55 9.77 14.16
CA LEU A 22 34.26 8.95 12.97
C LEU A 22 33.34 7.74 13.26
N ALA A 23 33.52 7.12 14.42
CA ALA A 23 32.67 6.00 14.84
C ALA A 23 31.25 6.45 15.26
N SER A 24 31.11 7.68 15.78
CA SER A 24 29.83 8.24 16.21
C SER A 24 29.00 8.87 15.09
N PHE A 25 29.65 9.29 13.99
CA PHE A 25 29.00 9.86 12.81
C PHE A 25 29.21 8.90 11.62
N PRO A 26 28.27 8.00 11.35
CA PRO A 26 28.36 7.14 10.19
C PRO A 26 28.43 8.00 8.91
N LEU A 27 29.42 7.71 8.07
CA LEU A 27 29.57 8.38 6.78
C LEU A 27 28.35 8.12 5.93
N GLN A 28 27.68 9.18 5.48
CA GLN A 28 26.58 9.11 4.52
C GLN A 28 27.17 8.81 3.14
N LEU A 29 27.07 7.56 2.74
CA LEU A 29 27.52 7.11 1.42
C LEU A 29 26.39 7.31 0.42
N GLY A 30 26.67 8.01 -0.67
CA GLY A 30 25.70 8.20 -1.76
C GLY A 30 25.33 6.88 -2.47
N LEU A 31 24.38 6.98 -3.40
CA LEU A 31 23.84 5.87 -4.18
C LEU A 31 24.92 5.01 -4.86
N ASP A 32 25.99 5.66 -5.33
CA ASP A 32 27.10 5.01 -6.04
C ASP A 32 27.92 4.05 -5.17
N LEU A 33 27.96 4.27 -3.86
CA LEU A 33 28.75 3.47 -2.91
C LEU A 33 27.89 2.52 -2.09
N LYS A 34 26.68 2.91 -1.73
CA LYS A 34 25.72 2.06 -0.98
C LYS A 34 24.92 1.14 -1.89
N GLY A 35 24.86 1.44 -3.18
CA GLY A 35 23.84 0.89 -4.08
C GLY A 35 22.46 1.43 -3.72
N GLY A 36 21.47 1.09 -4.48
CA GLY A 36 20.09 1.53 -4.27
C GLY A 36 19.38 1.87 -5.57
N SER A 37 18.26 2.56 -5.47
CA SER A 37 17.40 2.86 -6.60
C SER A 37 17.21 4.36 -6.78
N GLN A 38 17.16 4.78 -8.04
CA GLN A 38 16.74 6.12 -8.43
C GLN A 38 15.42 6.01 -9.20
N LEU A 39 14.41 6.72 -8.75
CA LEU A 39 13.11 6.77 -9.40
C LEU A 39 12.86 8.18 -9.90
N THR A 40 12.42 8.30 -11.16
CA THR A 40 11.90 9.55 -11.70
C THR A 40 10.40 9.46 -11.76
N LEU A 41 9.71 10.33 -11.04
CA LEU A 41 8.27 10.39 -10.95
C LEU A 41 7.77 11.60 -11.72
N GLN A 42 6.80 11.43 -12.60
CA GLN A 42 6.13 12.52 -13.29
C GLN A 42 4.78 12.78 -12.65
N VAL A 43 4.53 14.03 -12.26
CA VAL A 43 3.24 14.46 -11.74
C VAL A 43 2.32 14.77 -12.92
N LEU A 44 1.28 13.96 -13.08
CA LEU A 44 0.31 14.13 -14.15
C LEU A 44 -0.84 15.03 -13.69
N PRO A 45 -1.28 15.98 -14.54
CA PRO A 45 -2.46 16.76 -14.25
C PRO A 45 -3.69 15.85 -14.15
N ALA A 46 -4.53 16.07 -13.13
CA ALA A 46 -5.75 15.30 -12.91
C ALA A 46 -6.99 16.19 -12.82
N GLY A 47 -8.13 15.68 -13.26
CA GLY A 47 -9.41 16.37 -13.21
C GLY A 47 -9.47 17.63 -14.07
N ALA A 48 -9.80 18.76 -13.45
CA ALA A 48 -9.92 20.06 -14.13
C ALA A 48 -8.55 20.79 -14.30
N VAL A 49 -7.49 20.26 -13.74
CA VAL A 49 -6.13 20.83 -13.79
C VAL A 49 -5.52 20.50 -15.14
N LYS A 50 -5.19 21.51 -15.93
CA LYS A 50 -4.56 21.35 -17.26
C LYS A 50 -3.02 21.37 -17.20
N GLN A 51 -2.45 21.92 -16.15
CA GLN A 51 -1.00 22.06 -15.99
C GLN A 51 -0.64 22.02 -14.50
N VAL A 52 0.39 21.31 -14.14
CA VAL A 52 0.89 21.25 -12.76
C VAL A 52 1.53 22.59 -12.42
N LYS A 53 1.17 23.18 -11.28
CA LYS A 53 1.78 24.39 -10.75
C LYS A 53 2.81 24.03 -9.68
N SER A 54 3.77 24.91 -9.45
CA SER A 54 4.82 24.71 -8.43
C SER A 54 4.27 24.40 -7.04
N GLU A 55 3.15 25.04 -6.64
CA GLU A 55 2.47 24.77 -5.35
C GLU A 55 1.94 23.32 -5.26
N GLN A 56 1.43 22.79 -6.38
CA GLN A 56 0.94 21.41 -6.45
C GLN A 56 2.09 20.42 -6.45
N LEU A 57 3.21 20.76 -7.09
CA LEU A 57 4.41 19.94 -7.08
C LEU A 57 5.03 19.85 -5.67
N GLU A 58 5.05 20.97 -4.92
CA GLU A 58 5.49 20.97 -3.51
C GLU A 58 4.53 20.16 -2.61
N ALA A 59 3.21 20.27 -2.80
CA ALA A 59 2.25 19.44 -2.05
C ALA A 59 2.47 17.94 -2.32
N VAL A 60 2.70 17.54 -3.57
CA VAL A 60 3.02 16.15 -3.93
C VAL A 60 4.34 15.73 -3.29
N LYS A 61 5.36 16.60 -3.30
CA LYS A 61 6.65 16.34 -2.66
C LYS A 61 6.48 16.08 -1.16
N ASP A 62 5.70 16.88 -0.45
CA ASP A 62 5.42 16.71 0.98
C ASP A 62 4.74 15.36 1.29
N VAL A 63 3.79 14.95 0.45
CA VAL A 63 3.15 13.62 0.55
C VAL A 63 4.17 12.51 0.36
N LEU A 64 5.02 12.61 -0.67
CA LEU A 64 6.05 11.63 -0.96
C LEU A 64 7.09 11.55 0.17
N ASP A 65 7.54 12.68 0.71
CA ASP A 65 8.48 12.72 1.84
C ASP A 65 7.92 11.98 3.07
N ARG A 66 6.64 12.19 3.40
CA ARG A 66 5.99 11.45 4.50
C ARG A 66 5.95 9.94 4.25
N ARG A 67 5.68 9.52 3.01
CA ARG A 67 5.66 8.09 2.64
C ARG A 67 7.05 7.46 2.69
N ILE A 68 8.06 8.16 2.17
CA ILE A 68 9.46 7.73 2.19
C ILE A 68 9.93 7.54 3.63
N ASN A 69 9.66 8.53 4.50
CA ASN A 69 9.97 8.45 5.93
C ASN A 69 9.25 7.28 6.62
N GLY A 70 7.98 7.02 6.23
CA GLY A 70 7.20 5.89 6.72
C GLY A 70 7.76 4.52 6.29
N LEU A 71 8.35 4.42 5.10
CA LEU A 71 9.05 3.22 4.64
C LEU A 71 10.31 2.93 5.46
N GLY A 72 10.81 3.93 6.20
CA GLY A 72 12.02 3.80 7.02
C GLY A 72 13.30 3.73 6.19
N VAL A 73 13.26 4.24 4.97
CA VAL A 73 14.46 4.43 4.13
C VAL A 73 15.21 5.64 4.69
N ALA A 74 16.29 5.38 5.39
CA ALA A 74 17.17 6.43 5.87
C ALA A 74 17.92 7.06 4.68
N GLU A 75 18.11 8.38 4.74
CA GLU A 75 18.97 9.12 3.78
C GLU A 75 18.41 9.21 2.35
N SER A 76 17.07 9.10 2.16
CA SER A 76 16.46 9.39 0.87
C SER A 76 16.59 10.86 0.48
N THR A 77 16.74 11.12 -0.81
CA THR A 77 16.79 12.49 -1.36
C THR A 77 15.69 12.65 -2.40
N LEU A 78 14.81 13.62 -2.19
CA LEU A 78 13.73 13.96 -3.12
C LEU A 78 13.96 15.37 -3.68
N GLN A 79 14.13 15.48 -5.00
CA GLN A 79 14.42 16.73 -5.69
C GLN A 79 13.40 16.98 -6.80
N THR A 80 12.98 18.23 -6.96
CA THR A 80 12.19 18.66 -8.11
C THR A 80 13.08 18.88 -9.33
N VAL A 81 12.63 18.41 -10.48
CA VAL A 81 13.32 18.59 -11.77
C VAL A 81 12.32 19.11 -12.79
N GLY A 82 12.55 20.31 -13.30
CA GLY A 82 11.57 20.98 -14.16
C GLY A 82 10.30 21.35 -13.43
N ASP A 83 9.18 21.39 -14.15
CA ASP A 83 7.91 21.89 -13.65
C ASP A 83 6.96 20.75 -13.18
N ASP A 84 7.25 19.49 -13.53
CA ASP A 84 6.34 18.37 -13.32
C ASP A 84 7.01 17.06 -12.90
N GLN A 85 8.32 17.07 -12.62
CA GLN A 85 9.07 15.87 -12.30
C GLN A 85 9.71 15.93 -10.90
N LEU A 86 9.77 14.77 -10.27
CA LEU A 86 10.44 14.54 -9.00
C LEU A 86 11.44 13.39 -9.17
N VAL A 87 12.67 13.62 -8.78
CA VAL A 87 13.73 12.59 -8.75
C VAL A 87 13.94 12.17 -7.31
N LEU A 88 13.72 10.91 -7.05
CA LEU A 88 13.90 10.27 -5.75
C LEU A 88 15.07 9.31 -5.79
N GLN A 89 16.00 9.48 -4.85
CA GLN A 89 17.10 8.56 -4.62
C GLN A 89 16.88 7.82 -3.30
N LEU A 90 16.96 6.49 -3.36
CA LEU A 90 16.71 5.56 -2.25
C LEU A 90 17.96 4.70 -2.03
N PRO A 91 18.96 5.19 -1.28
CA PRO A 91 20.16 4.42 -1.00
C PRO A 91 19.81 3.16 -0.16
N GLY A 92 20.34 2.00 -0.56
CA GLY A 92 20.12 0.73 0.13
C GLY A 92 18.79 0.04 -0.15
N GLU A 93 17.86 0.66 -0.94
CA GLU A 93 16.62 0.00 -1.35
C GLU A 93 16.90 -0.97 -2.50
N GLN A 94 16.58 -2.23 -2.29
CA GLN A 94 16.83 -3.31 -3.25
C GLN A 94 15.63 -3.63 -4.14
N ASP A 95 14.43 -3.15 -3.76
CA ASP A 95 13.19 -3.34 -4.54
C ASP A 95 12.61 -1.99 -5.01
N PRO A 96 13.09 -1.48 -6.16
CA PRO A 96 12.58 -0.25 -6.74
C PRO A 96 11.10 -0.34 -7.14
N SER A 97 10.62 -1.53 -7.46
CA SER A 97 9.22 -1.73 -7.87
C SER A 97 8.27 -1.57 -6.68
N ARG A 98 8.66 -2.07 -5.51
CA ARG A 98 7.92 -1.86 -4.27
C ARG A 98 7.87 -0.38 -3.90
N ALA A 99 9.00 0.31 -3.94
CA ALA A 99 9.08 1.74 -3.67
C ALA A 99 8.21 2.54 -4.65
N ALA A 100 8.30 2.26 -5.96
CA ALA A 100 7.47 2.91 -6.97
C ALA A 100 5.97 2.67 -6.73
N LYS A 101 5.58 1.46 -6.33
CA LYS A 101 4.19 1.12 -6.02
C LYS A 101 3.64 1.91 -4.83
N VAL A 102 4.40 2.00 -3.73
CA VAL A 102 3.96 2.74 -2.53
C VAL A 102 3.92 4.25 -2.78
N LEU A 103 4.85 4.77 -3.55
CA LEU A 103 4.97 6.21 -3.81
C LEU A 103 4.06 6.69 -4.94
N GLY A 104 3.85 5.86 -5.96
CA GLY A 104 3.09 6.22 -7.16
C GLY A 104 1.56 6.17 -7.00
N THR A 105 1.04 5.75 -5.84
CA THR A 105 -0.41 5.66 -5.61
C THR A 105 -0.96 6.94 -5.00
N THR A 106 -2.20 7.30 -5.35
CA THR A 106 -2.90 8.43 -4.72
C THR A 106 -3.35 8.12 -3.30
N ALA A 107 -3.36 6.83 -2.93
CA ALA A 107 -3.89 6.31 -1.67
C ALA A 107 -5.34 6.76 -1.39
N LEU A 108 -6.14 6.81 -2.45
CA LEU A 108 -7.56 7.13 -2.35
C LEU A 108 -8.27 5.96 -1.68
N LEU A 109 -8.44 6.06 -0.38
CA LEU A 109 -9.19 5.09 0.42
C LEU A 109 -10.66 5.45 0.41
N GLU A 110 -11.50 4.46 0.16
CA GLU A 110 -12.95 4.59 0.10
C GLU A 110 -13.63 3.43 0.81
N PHE A 111 -14.69 3.75 1.56
CA PHE A 111 -15.57 2.78 2.17
C PHE A 111 -16.91 2.81 1.45
N ARG A 112 -17.34 1.68 0.95
CA ARG A 112 -18.50 1.57 0.07
C ARG A 112 -19.40 0.42 0.50
N ALA A 113 -20.71 0.64 0.49
CA ALA A 113 -21.69 -0.44 0.66
C ALA A 113 -21.85 -1.21 -0.65
N GLN A 114 -22.00 -2.53 -0.56
CA GLN A 114 -22.37 -3.33 -1.72
C GLN A 114 -23.80 -2.97 -2.16
N LYS A 115 -24.03 -2.87 -3.47
CA LYS A 115 -25.36 -2.64 -4.04
C LYS A 115 -26.28 -3.81 -3.72
N PRO A 116 -27.56 -3.56 -3.38
CA PRO A 116 -28.51 -4.63 -3.14
C PRO A 116 -28.77 -5.46 -4.39
N GLY A 117 -28.96 -6.77 -4.22
CA GLY A 117 -29.23 -7.69 -5.32
C GLY A 117 -28.01 -8.16 -6.12
N THR A 118 -26.80 -7.81 -5.68
CA THR A 118 -25.55 -8.21 -6.33
C THR A 118 -24.78 -9.30 -5.57
N GLU A 119 -25.41 -9.93 -4.58
CA GLU A 119 -24.76 -10.85 -3.64
C GLU A 119 -24.19 -12.10 -4.33
N GLN A 120 -24.90 -12.64 -5.32
CA GLN A 120 -24.45 -13.82 -6.07
C GLN A 120 -23.27 -13.50 -6.97
N GLU A 121 -23.34 -12.38 -7.70
CA GLU A 121 -22.28 -11.93 -8.60
C GLU A 121 -21.02 -11.60 -7.77
N MET A 122 -21.15 -10.87 -6.68
CA MET A 122 -20.07 -10.57 -5.75
C MET A 122 -19.38 -11.84 -5.26
N THR A 123 -20.16 -12.84 -4.82
CA THR A 123 -19.63 -14.12 -4.33
C THR A 123 -18.80 -14.84 -5.41
N GLY A 124 -19.29 -14.83 -6.64
CA GLY A 124 -18.60 -15.42 -7.79
C GLY A 124 -17.26 -14.73 -8.07
N LEU A 125 -17.26 -13.40 -8.14
CA LEU A 125 -16.08 -12.60 -8.38
C LEU A 125 -15.05 -12.73 -7.25
N LEU A 126 -15.48 -12.74 -5.97
CA LEU A 126 -14.59 -12.91 -4.83
C LEU A 126 -13.97 -14.31 -4.77
N LYS A 127 -14.68 -15.34 -5.21
CA LYS A 127 -14.12 -16.69 -5.34
C LYS A 127 -13.02 -16.71 -6.39
N LEU A 128 -13.29 -16.13 -7.56
CA LEU A 128 -12.34 -16.05 -8.67
C LEU A 128 -11.09 -15.22 -8.28
N LYS A 129 -11.29 -14.07 -7.62
CA LYS A 129 -10.21 -13.24 -7.08
C LYS A 129 -9.29 -14.05 -6.19
N ARG A 130 -9.84 -14.73 -5.17
CA ARG A 130 -9.05 -15.54 -4.23
C ARG A 130 -8.29 -16.67 -4.90
N GLN A 131 -8.88 -17.34 -5.90
CA GLN A 131 -8.20 -18.37 -6.65
C GLN A 131 -7.01 -17.80 -7.44
N ALA A 132 -7.21 -16.71 -8.17
CA ALA A 132 -6.16 -16.07 -8.97
C ALA A 132 -5.03 -15.51 -8.09
N GLU A 133 -5.35 -14.89 -6.95
CA GLU A 133 -4.37 -14.39 -5.98
C GLU A 133 -3.54 -15.54 -5.36
N ALA A 134 -4.16 -16.67 -5.03
CA ALA A 134 -3.46 -17.83 -4.50
C ALA A 134 -2.44 -18.40 -5.49
N VAL A 135 -2.80 -18.51 -6.77
CA VAL A 135 -1.88 -18.96 -7.82
C VAL A 135 -0.75 -17.96 -8.04
N LEU A 136 -1.07 -16.68 -8.08
CA LEU A 136 -0.07 -15.62 -8.25
C LEU A 136 0.91 -15.54 -7.07
N ALA A 137 0.44 -15.71 -5.84
CA ALA A 137 1.28 -15.74 -4.65
C ALA A 137 2.28 -16.90 -4.69
N GLN A 138 1.86 -18.06 -5.17
CA GLN A 138 2.73 -19.23 -5.30
C GLN A 138 3.75 -19.11 -6.44
N SER A 139 3.38 -18.49 -7.56
CA SER A 139 4.31 -18.26 -8.67
C SER A 139 5.49 -17.36 -8.26
N ARG A 140 5.29 -16.52 -7.24
CA ARG A 140 6.32 -15.61 -6.67
C ARG A 140 7.20 -16.25 -5.59
N GLN A 141 6.79 -17.40 -5.02
CA GLN A 141 7.57 -18.11 -4.02
C GLN A 141 8.50 -19.12 -4.71
N LYS A 142 9.78 -19.20 -4.27
CA LYS A 142 10.68 -20.28 -4.71
C LYS A 142 10.05 -21.64 -4.38
N PRO A 143 10.10 -22.63 -5.28
CA PRO A 143 9.54 -23.95 -5.04
C PRO A 143 10.13 -24.56 -3.78
N THR A 144 9.32 -24.73 -2.75
CA THR A 144 9.66 -25.63 -1.62
C THR A 144 9.10 -26.99 -1.97
N ASP A 145 9.98 -28.02 -1.98
CA ASP A 145 9.63 -29.38 -2.31
C ASP A 145 8.45 -29.89 -1.45
N GLY A 146 7.42 -30.39 -2.11
CA GLY A 146 6.39 -31.24 -1.51
C GLY A 146 4.99 -30.63 -1.27
N GLN A 147 4.69 -29.39 -1.63
CA GLN A 147 3.32 -28.88 -1.55
C GLN A 147 2.63 -28.90 -2.91
N ALA A 148 1.41 -29.48 -2.93
CA ALA A 148 0.56 -29.44 -4.12
C ALA A 148 0.29 -27.97 -4.54
N LYS A 149 0.73 -27.61 -5.74
CA LYS A 149 0.44 -26.30 -6.31
C LYS A 149 -1.09 -26.20 -6.53
N PRO A 150 -1.78 -25.14 -6.06
CA PRO A 150 -3.06 -24.78 -6.60
C PRO A 150 -2.83 -24.28 -8.03
N GLU A 151 -3.08 -25.13 -8.99
CA GLU A 151 -3.07 -24.78 -10.41
C GLU A 151 -4.49 -24.34 -10.78
N ILE A 152 -4.65 -23.09 -11.23
CA ILE A 152 -5.77 -22.81 -12.13
C ILE A 152 -5.35 -23.49 -13.44
N LYS A 153 -6.11 -24.49 -13.85
CA LYS A 153 -5.84 -25.12 -15.14
C LYS A 153 -5.89 -24.04 -16.23
N THR A 154 -4.92 -24.07 -17.12
CA THR A 154 -4.82 -23.08 -18.23
C THR A 154 -6.16 -22.90 -18.97
N GLU A 155 -6.95 -23.97 -19.08
CA GLU A 155 -8.29 -23.93 -19.66
C GLU A 155 -9.30 -23.14 -18.80
N GLU A 156 -9.22 -23.23 -17.47
CA GLU A 156 -10.09 -22.50 -16.55
C GLU A 156 -9.73 -21.01 -16.54
N LEU A 157 -8.44 -20.68 -16.62
CA LEU A 157 -7.97 -19.30 -16.74
C LEU A 157 -8.43 -18.67 -18.05
N ALA A 158 -8.22 -19.36 -19.17
CA ALA A 158 -8.66 -18.89 -20.49
C ALA A 158 -10.17 -18.69 -20.54
N LYS A 159 -10.95 -19.63 -19.97
CA LYS A 159 -12.41 -19.53 -19.88
C LYS A 159 -12.86 -18.35 -19.00
N ALA A 160 -12.19 -18.11 -17.87
CA ALA A 160 -12.50 -16.97 -17.00
C ALA A 160 -12.21 -15.63 -17.69
N LEU A 161 -11.10 -15.52 -18.41
CA LEU A 161 -10.73 -14.35 -19.19
C LEU A 161 -11.75 -14.07 -20.31
N ASP A 162 -12.15 -15.11 -21.04
CA ASP A 162 -13.17 -15.00 -22.11
C ASP A 162 -14.53 -14.59 -21.56
N GLN A 163 -15.01 -15.22 -20.47
CA GLN A 163 -16.27 -14.87 -19.81
C GLN A 163 -16.30 -13.42 -19.31
N LEU A 164 -15.17 -12.89 -18.90
CA LEU A 164 -15.04 -11.51 -18.47
C LEU A 164 -14.76 -10.54 -19.64
N GLY A 165 -14.56 -11.05 -20.84
CA GLY A 165 -14.26 -10.24 -22.03
C GLY A 165 -12.86 -9.61 -22.01
N VAL A 166 -11.91 -10.23 -21.30
CA VAL A 166 -10.53 -9.73 -21.20
C VAL A 166 -9.75 -10.13 -22.46
N GLN A 167 -9.24 -9.14 -23.19
CA GLN A 167 -8.37 -9.37 -24.32
C GLN A 167 -6.94 -9.65 -23.81
N VAL A 168 -6.44 -10.85 -24.10
CA VAL A 168 -5.09 -11.27 -23.75
C VAL A 168 -4.17 -11.01 -24.94
N PRO A 169 -3.09 -10.22 -24.79
CA PRO A 169 -2.11 -10.04 -25.85
C PRO A 169 -1.44 -11.37 -26.23
N ALA A 170 -1.16 -11.56 -27.51
CA ALA A 170 -0.49 -12.77 -27.99
C ALA A 170 0.91 -12.89 -27.37
N GLY A 171 1.22 -14.05 -26.77
CA GLY A 171 2.49 -14.31 -26.10
C GLY A 171 2.56 -13.92 -24.64
N SER A 172 1.45 -13.47 -24.02
CA SER A 172 1.39 -13.21 -22.58
C SER A 172 1.69 -14.45 -21.76
N SER A 173 2.55 -14.31 -20.76
CA SER A 173 2.82 -15.34 -19.77
C SER A 173 1.60 -15.61 -18.89
N GLU A 174 1.57 -16.77 -18.22
CA GLU A 174 0.50 -17.11 -17.28
C GLU A 174 0.35 -16.06 -16.16
N THR A 175 1.47 -15.53 -15.67
CA THR A 175 1.47 -14.45 -14.65
C THR A 175 0.80 -13.19 -15.17
N GLU A 176 1.10 -12.76 -16.40
CA GLU A 176 0.46 -11.59 -17.01
C GLU A 176 -1.03 -11.82 -17.23
N GLN A 177 -1.44 -13.02 -17.64
CA GLN A 177 -2.84 -13.37 -17.79
C GLN A 177 -3.59 -13.33 -16.45
N LEU A 178 -2.98 -13.81 -15.35
CA LEU A 178 -3.55 -13.72 -14.00
C LEU A 178 -3.66 -12.28 -13.52
N GLU A 179 -2.68 -11.44 -13.81
CA GLU A 179 -2.72 -10.01 -13.46
C GLU A 179 -3.83 -9.28 -14.23
N LEU A 180 -4.01 -9.56 -15.50
CA LEU A 180 -5.12 -9.04 -16.32
C LEU A 180 -6.48 -9.50 -15.77
N LEU A 181 -6.61 -10.79 -15.42
CA LEU A 181 -7.81 -11.33 -14.79
C LEU A 181 -8.12 -10.61 -13.48
N LEU A 182 -7.14 -10.46 -12.62
CA LEU A 182 -7.30 -9.78 -11.32
C LEU A 182 -7.66 -8.30 -11.48
N ALA A 183 -7.10 -7.61 -12.46
CA ALA A 183 -7.45 -6.22 -12.76
C ALA A 183 -8.93 -6.10 -13.15
N GLU A 184 -9.42 -6.95 -14.06
CA GLU A 184 -10.82 -6.94 -14.49
C GLU A 184 -11.77 -7.36 -13.37
N VAL A 185 -11.45 -8.43 -12.64
CA VAL A 185 -12.24 -8.87 -11.48
C VAL A 185 -12.37 -7.76 -10.44
N ASN A 186 -11.26 -7.07 -10.10
CA ASN A 186 -11.30 -5.94 -9.18
C ASN A 186 -12.15 -4.79 -9.71
N ARG A 187 -12.05 -4.46 -11.01
CA ARG A 187 -12.88 -3.44 -11.64
C ARG A 187 -14.37 -3.77 -11.48
N ARG A 188 -14.77 -5.00 -11.79
CA ARG A 188 -16.16 -5.45 -11.64
C ARG A 188 -16.64 -5.46 -10.19
N ILE A 189 -15.80 -5.91 -9.25
CA ILE A 189 -16.12 -5.87 -7.82
C ILE A 189 -16.41 -4.42 -7.39
N VAL A 190 -15.58 -3.45 -7.83
CA VAL A 190 -15.78 -2.04 -7.49
C VAL A 190 -17.08 -1.48 -8.10
N GLU A 191 -17.48 -1.93 -9.28
CA GLU A 191 -18.76 -1.55 -9.91
C GLU A 191 -19.99 -2.06 -9.16
N LEU A 192 -19.85 -3.13 -8.37
CA LEU A 192 -20.94 -3.66 -7.52
C LEU A 192 -21.11 -2.88 -6.21
N TYR A 193 -20.27 -1.89 -5.93
CA TYR A 193 -20.43 -1.02 -4.77
C TYR A 193 -21.16 0.28 -5.13
N GLU A 194 -21.82 0.84 -4.13
CA GLU A 194 -22.37 2.19 -4.16
C GLU A 194 -21.23 3.24 -4.19
N PRO A 195 -21.52 4.50 -4.54
CA PRO A 195 -20.55 5.58 -4.41
C PRO A 195 -19.98 5.66 -2.98
N ALA A 196 -18.71 6.07 -2.85
CA ALA A 196 -18.06 6.19 -1.56
C ALA A 196 -18.76 7.21 -0.66
N GLN A 197 -19.08 6.80 0.55
CA GLN A 197 -19.70 7.64 1.58
C GLN A 197 -18.65 8.14 2.59
N LEU A 198 -17.55 7.42 2.73
CA LEU A 198 -16.46 7.69 3.64
C LEU A 198 -15.14 7.50 2.90
N THR A 199 -14.20 8.41 3.11
CA THR A 199 -12.93 8.43 2.38
C THR A 199 -11.74 8.59 3.32
N GLY A 200 -10.52 8.52 2.77
CA GLY A 200 -9.27 8.74 3.50
C GLY A 200 -9.18 10.10 4.20
N LYS A 201 -9.92 11.12 3.73
CA LYS A 201 -9.99 12.45 4.36
C LYS A 201 -10.65 12.42 5.75
N ASP A 202 -11.48 11.42 6.01
CA ASP A 202 -12.15 11.24 7.28
C ASP A 202 -11.25 10.50 8.32
N LEU A 203 -10.03 10.05 7.93
CA LEU A 203 -9.07 9.39 8.81
C LEU A 203 -8.28 10.39 9.65
N THR A 204 -8.07 10.04 10.92
CA THR A 204 -7.13 10.73 11.83
C THR A 204 -5.84 9.93 12.03
N SER A 205 -5.93 8.60 11.97
CA SER A 205 -4.79 7.72 12.16
C SER A 205 -4.90 6.46 11.32
N ALA A 206 -3.75 5.91 10.95
CA ALA A 206 -3.61 4.55 10.46
C ALA A 206 -2.44 3.90 11.20
N GLY A 207 -2.57 2.63 11.55
CA GLY A 207 -1.57 1.84 12.24
C GLY A 207 -1.66 0.39 11.80
N ARG A 208 -0.82 -0.47 12.38
CA ARG A 208 -0.87 -1.91 12.13
C ARG A 208 -0.74 -2.67 13.44
N GLN A 209 -1.34 -3.84 13.50
CA GLN A 209 -1.22 -4.76 14.63
C GLN A 209 -1.14 -6.20 14.15
N GLN A 210 -0.43 -7.02 14.89
CA GLN A 210 -0.42 -8.47 14.63
C GLN A 210 -1.75 -9.06 15.05
N GLN A 211 -2.29 -9.97 14.25
CA GLN A 211 -3.51 -10.69 14.57
C GLN A 211 -3.31 -11.53 15.84
N GLN A 212 -4.32 -11.56 16.70
CA GLN A 212 -4.25 -12.37 17.93
C GLN A 212 -4.32 -13.88 17.63
N THR A 213 -4.95 -14.23 16.53
CA THR A 213 -5.07 -15.61 16.05
C THR A 213 -4.49 -15.68 14.63
N GLY A 214 -3.37 -16.42 14.46
CA GLY A 214 -2.70 -16.54 13.16
C GLY A 214 -1.37 -15.79 13.10
N SER A 215 -0.77 -15.77 11.91
CA SER A 215 0.51 -15.10 11.63
C SER A 215 0.36 -13.82 10.81
N GLY A 216 -0.88 -13.39 10.54
CA GLY A 216 -1.18 -12.23 9.72
C GLY A 216 -1.12 -10.91 10.48
N TRP A 217 -1.28 -9.82 9.73
CA TRP A 217 -1.33 -8.46 10.23
C TRP A 217 -2.63 -7.80 9.80
N ASP A 218 -3.16 -6.95 10.69
CA ASP A 218 -4.29 -6.07 10.42
C ASP A 218 -3.81 -4.63 10.31
N VAL A 219 -4.53 -3.82 9.53
CA VAL A 219 -4.32 -2.38 9.47
C VAL A 219 -5.46 -1.70 10.23
N THR A 220 -5.12 -0.96 11.29
CA THR A 220 -6.06 -0.24 12.13
C THR A 220 -6.25 1.18 11.62
N LEU A 221 -7.48 1.65 11.67
CA LEU A 221 -7.89 2.98 11.21
C LEU A 221 -8.60 3.72 12.34
N GLY A 222 -8.28 4.99 12.51
CA GLY A 222 -9.03 5.90 13.38
C GLY A 222 -9.68 6.99 12.53
N PHE A 223 -10.94 7.32 12.82
CA PHE A 223 -11.70 8.33 12.11
C PHE A 223 -11.83 9.61 12.95
N ASN A 224 -12.01 10.73 12.28
CA ASN A 224 -12.49 11.95 12.94
C ASN A 224 -13.97 11.80 13.33
N THR A 225 -14.53 12.76 14.04
CA THR A 225 -15.92 12.70 14.53
C THR A 225 -16.92 12.49 13.40
N GLU A 226 -16.76 13.19 12.29
CA GLU A 226 -17.64 13.08 11.12
C GLU A 226 -17.47 11.72 10.41
N GLY A 227 -16.23 11.27 10.25
CA GLY A 227 -15.92 9.95 9.70
C GLY A 227 -16.48 8.81 10.55
N GLY A 228 -16.38 8.90 11.87
CA GLY A 228 -16.96 7.93 12.79
C GLY A 228 -18.49 7.86 12.67
N ARG A 229 -19.14 9.01 12.49
CA ARG A 229 -20.60 9.07 12.25
C ARG A 229 -20.97 8.42 10.90
N LYS A 230 -20.29 8.79 9.82
CA LYS A 230 -20.49 8.19 8.48
C LYS A 230 -20.26 6.68 8.49
N PHE A 231 -19.22 6.22 9.19
CA PHE A 231 -18.90 4.80 9.30
C PHE A 231 -19.99 4.03 10.05
N ALA A 232 -20.54 4.60 11.13
CA ALA A 232 -21.66 4.01 11.86
C ALA A 232 -22.92 3.95 10.97
N GLU A 233 -23.27 5.00 10.25
CA GLU A 233 -24.42 5.03 9.32
C GLU A 233 -24.25 4.01 8.18
N LEU A 234 -23.07 3.94 7.57
CA LEU A 234 -22.75 2.99 6.50
C LEU A 234 -22.91 1.54 6.98
N THR A 235 -22.32 1.21 8.13
CA THR A 235 -22.36 -0.13 8.70
C THR A 235 -23.75 -0.50 9.21
N GLN A 236 -24.51 0.44 9.78
CA GLN A 236 -25.91 0.26 10.15
C GLN A 236 -26.78 -0.09 8.94
N GLY A 237 -26.56 0.59 7.80
CA GLY A 237 -27.35 0.38 6.57
C GLY A 237 -27.21 -1.01 5.97
N ILE A 238 -26.09 -1.68 6.19
CA ILE A 238 -25.81 -3.03 5.65
C ILE A 238 -25.87 -4.14 6.72
N ALA A 239 -25.96 -3.79 8.01
CA ALA A 239 -25.94 -4.75 9.10
C ALA A 239 -27.03 -5.82 8.96
N GLY A 240 -26.65 -7.09 8.97
CA GLY A 240 -27.54 -8.24 8.89
C GLY A 240 -28.25 -8.41 7.55
N THR A 241 -27.87 -7.68 6.50
CA THR A 241 -28.47 -7.79 5.16
C THR A 241 -27.79 -8.80 4.25
N GLY A 242 -26.61 -9.30 4.63
CA GLY A 242 -25.75 -10.11 3.76
C GLY A 242 -24.90 -9.31 2.77
N ARG A 243 -25.14 -7.99 2.69
CA ARG A 243 -24.32 -7.06 1.87
C ARG A 243 -22.97 -6.84 2.52
N LEU A 244 -21.94 -6.63 1.72
CA LEU A 244 -20.58 -6.42 2.19
C LEU A 244 -20.23 -4.94 2.29
N LEU A 245 -19.40 -4.61 3.28
CA LEU A 245 -18.63 -3.38 3.34
C LEU A 245 -17.36 -3.59 2.53
N GLY A 246 -17.21 -2.86 1.44
CA GLY A 246 -16.00 -2.84 0.63
C GLY A 246 -15.05 -1.74 1.07
N ILE A 247 -13.78 -2.08 1.24
CA ILE A 247 -12.69 -1.14 1.43
C ILE A 247 -11.91 -1.13 0.12
N VAL A 248 -11.94 0.01 -0.56
CA VAL A 248 -11.35 0.21 -1.89
C VAL A 248 -10.20 1.19 -1.76
N LEU A 249 -9.05 0.82 -2.29
CA LEU A 249 -7.85 1.66 -2.34
C LEU A 249 -7.43 1.81 -3.80
N ASP A 250 -7.36 3.05 -4.29
CA ASP A 250 -7.00 3.38 -5.67
C ASP A 250 -7.77 2.54 -6.72
N GLY A 251 -9.08 2.39 -6.50
CA GLY A 251 -9.96 1.62 -7.41
C GLY A 251 -9.83 0.10 -7.32
N ARG A 252 -9.10 -0.43 -6.31
CA ARG A 252 -8.98 -1.88 -6.07
C ARG A 252 -9.62 -2.25 -4.74
N SER A 253 -10.44 -3.26 -4.72
CA SER A 253 -10.98 -3.79 -3.47
C SER A 253 -9.90 -4.54 -2.70
N ILE A 254 -9.57 -4.04 -1.50
CA ILE A 254 -8.52 -4.59 -0.63
C ILE A 254 -9.09 -5.42 0.52
N SER A 255 -10.35 -5.19 0.89
CA SER A 255 -11.04 -5.97 1.91
C SER A 255 -12.54 -5.91 1.70
N GLU A 256 -13.20 -7.01 1.95
CA GLU A 256 -14.66 -7.16 1.90
C GLU A 256 -15.15 -7.79 3.22
N ALA A 257 -15.90 -7.03 4.02
CA ALA A 257 -16.34 -7.44 5.34
C ALA A 257 -17.87 -7.52 5.41
N SER A 258 -18.38 -8.57 6.06
CA SER A 258 -19.79 -8.62 6.46
C SER A 258 -19.99 -7.86 7.77
N VAL A 259 -21.14 -7.20 7.90
CA VAL A 259 -21.52 -6.52 9.14
C VAL A 259 -22.65 -7.31 9.79
N GLY A 260 -22.39 -7.80 11.01
CA GLY A 260 -23.32 -8.63 11.74
C GLY A 260 -24.62 -7.90 12.11
N PRO A 261 -25.72 -8.65 12.33
CA PRO A 261 -27.03 -8.06 12.66
C PRO A 261 -27.05 -7.32 14.00
N GLU A 262 -26.10 -7.60 14.89
CA GLU A 262 -25.92 -6.91 16.17
C GLU A 262 -25.63 -5.42 16.02
N PHE A 263 -25.07 -5.01 14.88
CA PHE A 263 -24.77 -3.61 14.57
C PHE A 263 -25.97 -2.85 13.95
N LYS A 264 -27.11 -3.51 13.71
CA LYS A 264 -28.29 -2.88 13.11
C LYS A 264 -28.84 -1.68 13.90
N PRO A 265 -28.81 -1.65 15.23
CA PRO A 265 -29.38 -0.52 15.99
C PRO A 265 -28.59 0.79 15.85
N ALA A 266 -27.26 0.73 15.73
CA ALA A 266 -26.41 1.92 15.79
C ALA A 266 -25.23 1.92 14.81
N GLY A 267 -25.01 0.85 14.06
CA GLY A 267 -23.78 0.64 13.29
C GLY A 267 -22.58 0.35 14.17
N ILE A 268 -21.40 0.33 13.56
CA ILE A 268 -20.13 0.19 14.29
C ILE A 268 -19.72 1.59 14.75
N THR A 269 -19.90 1.85 16.04
CA THR A 269 -19.56 3.10 16.72
C THR A 269 -18.15 3.04 17.30
N GLY A 270 -17.62 4.18 17.78
CA GLY A 270 -16.29 4.24 18.42
C GLY A 270 -15.19 4.87 17.55
N GLY A 271 -15.49 5.20 16.30
CA GLY A 271 -14.58 5.95 15.43
C GLY A 271 -13.31 5.19 15.02
N ALA A 272 -13.36 3.86 15.04
CA ALA A 272 -12.26 3.00 14.64
C ALA A 272 -12.73 1.81 13.80
N ALA A 273 -11.85 1.33 12.91
CA ALA A 273 -12.04 0.12 12.12
C ALA A 273 -10.72 -0.64 11.99
N SER A 274 -10.80 -1.90 11.61
CA SER A 274 -9.63 -2.71 11.26
C SER A 274 -9.84 -3.34 9.89
N ILE A 275 -8.85 -3.21 9.03
CA ILE A 275 -8.79 -3.92 7.75
C ILE A 275 -8.11 -5.25 8.04
N THR A 276 -8.91 -6.30 8.07
CA THR A 276 -8.43 -7.67 8.28
C THR A 276 -8.15 -8.32 6.93
N GLY A 277 -7.01 -8.99 6.80
CA GLY A 277 -6.61 -9.69 5.59
C GLY A 277 -5.43 -10.62 5.87
N ASN A 278 -4.97 -11.31 4.85
CA ASN A 278 -3.75 -12.13 4.95
C ASN A 278 -2.49 -11.28 4.69
N PHE A 279 -2.43 -10.08 5.30
CA PHE A 279 -1.29 -9.19 5.12
C PHE A 279 -0.05 -9.75 5.82
N THR A 280 1.07 -9.73 5.12
CA THR A 280 2.40 -9.85 5.71
C THR A 280 2.74 -8.58 6.50
N ALA A 281 3.79 -8.61 7.32
CA ALA A 281 4.25 -7.43 8.05
C ALA A 281 4.61 -6.26 7.11
N ASP A 282 5.19 -6.58 5.95
CA ASP A 282 5.59 -5.59 4.96
C ASP A 282 4.39 -5.01 4.21
N GLU A 283 3.43 -5.84 3.79
CA GLU A 283 2.21 -5.37 3.12
C GLU A 283 1.36 -4.49 4.05
N ALA A 284 1.22 -4.87 5.32
CA ALA A 284 0.53 -4.05 6.31
C ALA A 284 1.24 -2.72 6.56
N ARG A 285 2.58 -2.71 6.56
CA ARG A 285 3.39 -1.50 6.66
C ARG A 285 3.20 -0.58 5.46
N ASP A 286 3.28 -1.15 4.26
CA ASP A 286 3.13 -0.39 3.02
C ASP A 286 1.74 0.26 2.95
N LEU A 287 0.69 -0.49 3.33
CA LEU A 287 -0.67 0.02 3.40
C LEU A 287 -0.83 1.10 4.47
N GLU A 288 -0.26 0.91 5.68
CA GLU A 288 -0.23 1.94 6.73
C GLU A 288 0.40 3.24 6.23
N VAL A 289 1.55 3.15 5.55
CA VAL A 289 2.28 4.32 5.01
C VAL A 289 1.47 5.04 3.93
N GLN A 290 0.88 4.29 3.00
CA GLN A 290 0.01 4.86 1.97
C GLN A 290 -1.16 5.63 2.58
N LEU A 291 -1.85 5.03 3.56
CA LEU A 291 -3.01 5.63 4.22
C LEU A 291 -2.64 6.84 5.08
N ARG A 292 -1.47 6.86 5.69
CA ARG A 292 -0.97 8.04 6.41
C ARG A 292 -0.67 9.21 5.46
N GLY A 293 -0.13 8.91 4.27
CA GLY A 293 0.19 9.92 3.26
C GLY A 293 -1.01 10.44 2.46
N GLY A 294 -2.12 9.70 2.40
CA GLY A 294 -3.32 10.02 1.62
C GLY A 294 -4.44 10.73 2.38
N ARG A 295 -4.17 11.29 3.56
CA ARG A 295 -5.18 11.94 4.43
C ARG A 295 -5.51 13.41 4.09
N GLU A 296 -4.90 13.97 3.04
CA GLU A 296 -5.12 15.37 2.62
C GLU A 296 -5.91 15.48 1.33
#